data_7ca20db7131216368ad025f71cbd809d
#
_entry.id   7ca20db7131216368ad025f71cbd809d
#
_cell.length_a   1.000
_cell.length_b   1.000
_cell.length_c   1.000
_cell.angle_alpha   90.00
_cell.angle_beta   90.00
_cell.angle_gamma   90.00
#
_symmetry.space_group_name_H-M   'P 1'
#
loop_
_entity.id
_entity.type
_entity.pdbx_description
1 polymer ?
#
loop_
_entity_poly.entity_id
_entity_poly.type
_entity_poly.pdbx_seq_one_letter_code
_entity_poly.pdbx_strand_id
1 'polypeptide(L)'
;EARRAGAQVRAELRLPAGLSLPLFTVNTILGNLLDNAVEGLARCPQKELSLALWADRGLCRLRVENTFDGTLLQDHEGNFKTRKAETSLHGMGLDSVRRALSSLDGFLQVRIEGRRFIAEAIWYLPEHPQTTDITS
;
A
#
# COMPACT_ATOMS: atom_id res chain seq x y z
N GLU A 1 -12.23 7.86 7.99
CA GLU A 1 -12.33 8.96 7.04
C GLU A 1 -12.92 8.51 5.71
N ALA A 2 -12.50 7.41 5.17
CA ALA A 2 -13.07 6.90 3.93
C ALA A 2 -14.58 6.68 4.08
N ARG A 3 -15.01 6.19 5.22
CA ARG A 3 -16.44 5.99 5.43
C ARG A 3 -17.17 7.31 5.52
N ARG A 4 -16.53 8.33 6.04
CA ARG A 4 -17.16 9.65 6.07
C ARG A 4 -17.30 10.19 4.68
N ALA A 5 -16.44 9.80 3.76
CA ALA A 5 -16.53 10.20 2.38
C ALA A 5 -17.57 9.36 1.61
N GLY A 6 -18.26 8.46 2.25
CA GLY A 6 -19.27 7.64 1.59
C GLY A 6 -18.72 6.40 0.94
N ALA A 7 -17.52 5.97 1.30
CA ALA A 7 -16.91 4.81 0.67
C ALA A 7 -17.36 3.52 1.33
N GLN A 8 -17.46 2.47 0.53
CA GLN A 8 -17.57 1.12 1.05
C GLN A 8 -16.17 0.67 1.40
N VAL A 9 -15.93 0.27 2.63
CA VAL A 9 -14.61 -0.10 3.10
C VAL A 9 -14.58 -1.58 3.45
N ARG A 10 -13.60 -2.28 2.93
CA ARG A 10 -13.39 -3.69 3.22
C ARG A 10 -11.97 -3.86 3.76
N ALA A 11 -11.80 -4.55 4.85
CA ALA A 11 -10.50 -4.76 5.44
C ALA A 11 -10.30 -6.24 5.76
N GLU A 12 -9.12 -6.74 5.50
CA GLU A 12 -8.79 -8.12 5.76
C GLU A 12 -7.44 -8.20 6.45
N LEU A 13 -7.32 -9.03 7.48
CA LEU A 13 -6.08 -9.17 8.20
C LEU A 13 -5.79 -10.65 8.33
N ARG A 14 -4.65 -11.11 7.86
CA ARG A 14 -4.25 -12.51 7.94
C ARG A 14 -2.82 -12.58 8.43
N LEU A 15 -2.66 -12.63 9.73
CA LEU A 15 -1.36 -12.67 10.36
C LEU A 15 -1.23 -13.90 11.25
N PRO A 16 -0.09 -14.56 11.23
CA PRO A 16 0.12 -15.68 12.13
C PRO A 16 0.16 -15.22 13.58
N ALA A 17 -0.19 -16.07 14.49
CA ALA A 17 -0.15 -15.77 15.90
C ALA A 17 1.30 -15.50 16.30
N GLY A 18 1.49 -14.57 17.19
CA GLY A 18 2.83 -14.28 17.72
C GLY A 18 3.72 -13.48 16.79
N LEU A 19 3.17 -13.01 15.66
CA LEU A 19 3.98 -12.24 14.75
C LEU A 19 4.29 -10.88 15.31
N SER A 20 5.52 -10.45 15.19
CA SER A 20 5.92 -9.12 15.60
C SER A 20 6.20 -8.26 14.39
N LEU A 21 5.48 -7.18 14.23
CA LEU A 21 5.65 -6.26 13.10
C LEU A 21 6.35 -4.99 13.55
N PRO A 22 7.11 -4.35 12.67
CA PRO A 22 7.71 -3.05 12.99
C PRO A 22 6.60 -1.99 12.94
N LEU A 23 5.87 -1.84 14.02
CA LEU A 23 4.64 -1.08 14.02
C LEU A 23 4.77 0.37 13.59
N PHE A 24 5.83 1.04 13.98
CA PHE A 24 5.99 2.45 13.58
C PHE A 24 6.09 2.55 12.08
N THR A 25 6.90 1.70 11.46
CA THR A 25 7.10 1.73 10.02
C THR A 25 5.84 1.31 9.29
N VAL A 26 5.17 0.27 9.78
CA VAL A 26 3.94 -0.20 9.15
C VAL A 26 2.86 0.89 9.24
N ASN A 27 2.76 1.59 10.35
CA ASN A 27 1.79 2.67 10.49
C ASN A 27 2.09 3.82 9.54
N THR A 28 3.37 4.13 9.30
CA THR A 28 3.73 5.16 8.34
C THR A 28 3.30 4.75 6.94
N ILE A 29 3.58 3.51 6.57
CA ILE A 29 3.21 3.01 5.26
C ILE A 29 1.70 3.03 5.10
N LEU A 30 0.98 2.48 6.07
CA LEU A 30 -0.46 2.38 5.99
C LEU A 30 -1.11 3.76 5.94
N GLY A 31 -0.69 4.67 6.80
CA GLY A 31 -1.26 6.01 6.83
C GLY A 31 -1.12 6.73 5.50
N ASN A 32 0.07 6.64 4.90
CA ASN A 32 0.30 7.30 3.61
C ASN A 32 -0.48 6.62 2.48
N LEU A 33 -0.59 5.31 2.50
CA LEU A 33 -1.36 4.61 1.48
C LEU A 33 -2.85 4.91 1.62
N LEU A 34 -3.34 5.04 2.85
CA LEU A 34 -4.74 5.38 3.06
C LEU A 34 -5.03 6.83 2.65
N ASP A 35 -4.12 7.76 2.94
CA ASP A 35 -4.30 9.14 2.51
C ASP A 35 -4.39 9.21 0.99
N ASN A 36 -3.52 8.47 0.31
CA ASN A 36 -3.54 8.42 -1.13
C ASN A 36 -4.86 7.85 -1.63
N ALA A 37 -5.36 6.80 -0.99
CA ALA A 37 -6.61 6.16 -1.41
C ALA A 37 -7.80 7.10 -1.22
N VAL A 38 -7.84 7.81 -0.10
CA VAL A 38 -8.95 8.73 0.17
C VAL A 38 -8.95 9.87 -0.87
N GLU A 39 -7.77 10.36 -1.26
CA GLU A 39 -7.70 11.37 -2.29
C GLU A 39 -8.22 10.82 -3.62
N GLY A 40 -7.87 9.60 -3.95
CA GLY A 40 -8.35 8.97 -5.17
C GLY A 40 -9.86 8.78 -5.20
N LEU A 41 -10.45 8.53 -4.02
CA LEU A 41 -11.89 8.34 -3.94
C LEU A 41 -12.67 9.64 -4.09
N ALA A 42 -12.06 10.77 -3.81
CA ALA A 42 -12.77 12.03 -3.71
C ALA A 42 -13.53 12.40 -4.99
N ARG A 43 -13.01 12.02 -6.15
CA ARG A 43 -13.66 12.35 -7.41
C ARG A 43 -14.40 11.19 -8.02
N CYS A 44 -14.53 10.11 -7.30
CA CYS A 44 -15.09 8.89 -7.84
C CYS A 44 -16.55 8.78 -7.43
N PRO A 45 -17.48 8.58 -8.38
CA PRO A 45 -18.89 8.44 -8.01
C PRO A 45 -19.14 7.16 -7.24
N GLN A 46 -18.41 6.09 -7.56
CA GLN A 46 -18.55 4.83 -6.86
C GLN A 46 -17.32 4.63 -6.03
N LYS A 47 -17.41 4.79 -4.73
CA LYS A 47 -16.25 4.79 -3.85
C LYS A 47 -16.10 3.46 -3.14
N GLU A 48 -15.04 2.75 -3.47
CA GLU A 48 -14.73 1.47 -2.84
C GLU A 48 -13.28 1.48 -2.40
N LEU A 49 -13.02 1.05 -1.19
CA LEU A 49 -11.69 0.98 -0.63
C LEU A 49 -11.50 -0.41 -0.04
N SER A 50 -10.44 -1.08 -0.42
CA SER A 50 -10.08 -2.37 0.13
C SER A 50 -8.70 -2.29 0.74
N LEU A 51 -8.53 -2.90 1.88
CA LEU A 51 -7.28 -2.91 2.60
C LEU A 51 -7.01 -4.35 3.02
N ALA A 52 -5.83 -4.83 2.78
CA ALA A 52 -5.47 -6.18 3.20
C ALA A 52 -4.04 -6.22 3.68
N LEU A 53 -3.81 -6.89 4.79
CA LEU A 53 -2.48 -7.10 5.32
C LEU A 53 -2.31 -8.59 5.54
N TRP A 54 -1.32 -9.17 4.91
CA TRP A 54 -1.03 -10.59 5.04
C TRP A 54 0.42 -10.79 5.47
N ALA A 55 0.67 -11.82 6.22
CA ALA A 55 2.02 -12.27 6.45
C ALA A 55 2.04 -13.79 6.41
N ASP A 56 3.01 -14.35 5.69
CA ASP A 56 3.15 -15.79 5.59
C ASP A 56 4.63 -16.08 5.41
N ARG A 57 5.18 -16.84 6.33
CA ARG A 57 6.59 -17.25 6.29
C ARG A 57 7.54 -16.05 6.19
N GLY A 58 7.21 -14.99 6.89
CA GLY A 58 8.04 -13.79 6.92
C GLY A 58 7.79 -12.83 5.78
N LEU A 59 7.04 -13.21 4.75
CA LEU A 59 6.72 -12.29 3.68
C LEU A 59 5.47 -11.51 4.07
N CYS A 60 5.59 -10.20 4.11
CA CYS A 60 4.47 -9.33 4.46
C CYS A 60 4.01 -8.55 3.26
N ARG A 61 2.70 -8.42 3.11
CA ARG A 61 2.10 -7.66 2.03
C ARG A 61 1.01 -6.79 2.59
N LEU A 62 1.06 -5.51 2.27
CA LEU A 62 0.00 -4.59 2.65
C LEU A 62 -0.54 -3.99 1.37
N ARG A 63 -1.77 -4.29 1.03
CA ARG A 63 -2.38 -3.81 -0.20
C ARG A 63 -3.50 -2.84 0.12
N VAL A 64 -3.49 -1.69 -0.53
CA VAL A 64 -4.57 -0.74 -0.45
C VAL A 64 -5.07 -0.53 -1.87
N GLU A 65 -6.34 -0.78 -2.10
CA GLU A 65 -6.94 -0.68 -3.41
C GLU A 65 -8.12 0.25 -3.33
N ASN A 66 -8.22 1.20 -4.23
CA ASN A 66 -9.35 2.14 -4.25
C ASN A 66 -9.81 2.38 -5.67
N THR A 67 -11.10 2.69 -5.80
CA THR A 67 -11.60 3.17 -7.07
C THR A 67 -11.14 4.61 -7.23
N PHE A 68 -11.01 5.05 -8.47
CA PHE A 68 -10.64 6.43 -8.77
C PHE A 68 -11.29 6.82 -10.10
N ASP A 69 -11.20 8.06 -10.49
CA ASP A 69 -11.91 8.55 -11.67
C ASP A 69 -11.16 8.29 -12.98
N GLY A 70 -10.02 7.69 -12.92
CA GLY A 70 -9.22 7.38 -14.11
C GLY A 70 -8.35 8.51 -14.59
N THR A 71 -8.22 9.60 -13.84
CA THR A 71 -7.48 10.76 -14.30
C THR A 71 -6.01 10.69 -14.01
N LEU A 72 -5.53 9.65 -13.36
CA LEU A 72 -4.10 9.49 -13.17
C LEU A 72 -3.49 9.31 -14.54
N LEU A 73 -2.48 10.12 -14.88
CA LEU A 73 -2.03 10.18 -16.25
C LEU A 73 -1.15 9.02 -16.64
N GLN A 74 -1.45 8.44 -17.78
CA GLN A 74 -0.62 7.41 -18.38
C GLN A 74 -0.28 7.84 -19.79
N ASP A 75 0.82 7.36 -20.33
CA ASP A 75 1.16 7.64 -21.71
C ASP A 75 0.43 6.62 -22.61
N HIS A 76 0.69 6.66 -23.89
CA HIS A 76 0.01 5.81 -24.85
C HIS A 76 0.30 4.33 -24.65
N GLU A 77 1.33 4.02 -23.95
CA GLU A 77 1.71 2.64 -23.72
C GLU A 77 1.30 2.13 -22.35
N GLY A 78 0.54 2.90 -21.63
CA GLY A 78 0.09 2.48 -20.32
C GLY A 78 1.00 2.87 -19.17
N ASN A 79 2.12 3.51 -19.47
CA ASN A 79 3.02 3.95 -18.41
C ASN A 79 2.58 5.29 -17.88
N PHE A 80 2.88 5.60 -16.63
CA PHE A 80 2.54 6.90 -16.09
C PHE A 80 3.34 7.95 -16.81
N LYS A 81 2.70 9.09 -17.10
CA LYS A 81 3.39 10.21 -17.69
C LYS A 81 4.39 10.72 -16.68
N THR A 82 5.65 10.66 -17.09
CA THR A 82 6.72 10.84 -16.19
C THR A 82 6.62 12.01 -15.27
N ARG A 83 6.56 13.19 -15.77
CA ARG A 83 6.59 14.30 -14.87
C ARG A 83 5.35 14.44 -14.04
N LYS A 84 4.22 14.38 -14.68
CA LYS A 84 3.00 14.62 -13.98
C LYS A 84 2.63 13.48 -13.07
N ALA A 85 2.92 12.27 -13.51
CA ALA A 85 2.65 11.12 -12.68
C ALA A 85 3.56 11.15 -11.45
N GLU A 86 4.83 11.49 -11.63
CA GLU A 86 5.72 11.60 -10.51
C GLU A 86 5.25 12.66 -9.55
N THR A 87 4.82 13.80 -10.03
CA THR A 87 4.34 14.85 -9.18
C THR A 87 3.11 14.39 -8.41
N SER A 88 2.20 13.68 -9.09
CA SER A 88 1.02 13.17 -8.41
C SER A 88 1.39 12.15 -7.36
N LEU A 89 2.29 11.25 -7.69
CA LEU A 89 2.69 10.23 -6.74
C LEU A 89 3.40 10.85 -5.54
N HIS A 90 4.20 11.89 -5.77
CA HIS A 90 4.84 12.57 -4.66
C HIS A 90 3.79 13.29 -3.81
N GLY A 91 2.84 13.93 -4.43
CA GLY A 91 1.79 14.61 -3.69
C GLY A 91 0.90 13.66 -2.91
N MET A 92 0.92 12.38 -3.27
CA MET A 92 0.15 11.38 -2.57
C MET A 92 0.94 10.71 -1.46
N GLY A 93 2.16 11.13 -1.18
CA GLY A 93 2.94 10.57 -0.08
C GLY A 93 3.61 9.24 -0.39
N LEU A 94 3.66 8.82 -1.64
CA LEU A 94 4.24 7.52 -1.97
C LEU A 94 5.76 7.51 -1.82
N ASP A 95 6.41 8.67 -1.87
CA ASP A 95 7.84 8.73 -1.61
C ASP A 95 8.14 8.35 -0.16
N SER A 96 7.30 8.77 0.77
CA SER A 96 7.46 8.42 2.17
C SER A 96 7.27 6.92 2.37
N VAL A 97 6.35 6.33 1.62
CA VAL A 97 6.11 4.89 1.66
C VAL A 97 7.36 4.17 1.14
N ARG A 98 7.93 4.63 0.04
CA ARG A 98 9.12 4.01 -0.53
C ARG A 98 10.30 4.09 0.43
N ARG A 99 10.46 5.25 1.11
CA ARG A 99 11.55 5.40 2.06
C ARG A 99 11.34 4.47 3.26
N ALA A 100 10.13 4.37 3.76
CA ALA A 100 9.83 3.49 4.88
C ALA A 100 10.09 2.03 4.48
N LEU A 101 9.69 1.63 3.27
CA LEU A 101 9.92 0.29 2.81
C LEU A 101 11.40 -0.01 2.60
N SER A 102 12.17 1.00 2.20
CA SER A 102 13.58 0.82 2.01
C SER A 102 14.26 0.41 3.32
N SER A 103 13.79 0.91 4.45
CA SER A 103 14.35 0.53 5.73
C SER A 103 14.01 -0.93 6.10
N LEU A 104 13.08 -1.54 5.39
CA LEU A 104 12.69 -2.93 5.62
C LEU A 104 13.16 -3.82 4.47
N ASP A 105 13.98 -3.29 3.57
CA ASP A 105 14.39 -4.00 2.36
C ASP A 105 13.15 -4.40 1.53
N GLY A 106 12.14 -3.59 1.58
CA GLY A 106 10.90 -3.83 0.86
C GLY A 106 10.74 -2.93 -0.34
N PHE A 107 9.64 -3.09 -1.02
CA PHE A 107 9.36 -2.27 -2.21
C PHE A 107 7.87 -2.04 -2.37
N LEU A 108 7.55 -1.04 -3.16
CA LEU A 108 6.18 -0.66 -3.44
C LEU A 108 5.86 -1.00 -4.89
N GLN A 109 4.73 -1.67 -5.10
CA GLN A 109 4.21 -1.90 -6.42
C GLN A 109 2.94 -1.11 -6.58
N VAL A 110 2.78 -0.41 -7.70
CA VAL A 110 1.57 0.34 -7.99
C VAL A 110 1.03 -0.14 -9.32
N ARG A 111 -0.25 -0.50 -9.36
CA ARG A 111 -0.90 -0.95 -10.58
C ARG A 111 -2.20 -0.21 -10.76
N ILE A 112 -2.61 -0.06 -12.00
CA ILE A 112 -3.91 0.47 -12.33
C ILE A 112 -4.62 -0.57 -13.15
N GLU A 113 -5.80 -0.98 -12.70
CA GLU A 113 -6.61 -1.93 -13.41
C GLU A 113 -7.98 -1.32 -13.59
N GLY A 114 -8.28 -0.83 -14.79
CA GLY A 114 -9.52 -0.12 -15.04
C GLY A 114 -9.60 1.13 -14.21
N ARG A 115 -10.58 1.22 -13.34
CA ARG A 115 -10.72 2.37 -12.47
C ARG A 115 -10.30 2.03 -11.04
N ARG A 116 -9.40 1.08 -10.88
CA ARG A 116 -8.87 0.72 -9.59
C ARG A 116 -7.40 1.04 -9.51
N PHE A 117 -7.02 1.74 -8.47
CA PHE A 117 -5.64 2.06 -8.17
C PHE A 117 -5.21 1.13 -7.05
N ILE A 118 -4.17 0.33 -7.29
CA ILE A 118 -3.74 -0.70 -6.35
C ILE A 118 -2.31 -0.40 -5.94
N ALA A 119 -2.09 -0.14 -4.66
CA ALA A 119 -0.76 0.06 -4.11
C ALA A 119 -0.46 -1.08 -3.17
N GLU A 120 0.66 -1.76 -3.38
CA GLU A 120 1.02 -2.91 -2.57
C GLU A 120 2.44 -2.74 -2.05
N ALA A 121 2.58 -2.74 -0.74
CA ALA A 121 3.86 -2.69 -0.07
C ALA A 121 4.24 -4.11 0.30
N ILE A 122 5.47 -4.50 -0.01
CA ILE A 122 5.94 -5.86 0.19
C ILE A 122 7.27 -5.81 0.91
N TRP A 123 7.41 -6.57 1.98
CA TRP A 123 8.67 -6.65 2.70
C TRP A 123 8.80 -7.98 3.41
N TYR A 124 10.02 -8.36 3.78
CA TYR A 124 10.22 -9.56 4.54
C TYR A 124 10.55 -9.18 5.97
N LEU A 125 10.03 -9.91 6.91
CA LEU A 125 10.41 -9.74 8.29
C LEU A 125 11.77 -10.36 8.51
N PRO A 126 12.60 -9.77 9.35
CA PRO A 126 13.90 -10.36 9.65
C PRO A 126 13.67 -11.70 10.31
N GLU A 127 14.53 -12.66 9.99
CA GLU A 127 14.45 -13.92 10.66
C GLU A 127 14.81 -13.74 12.08
N HIS A 128 14.16 -14.46 12.95
CA HIS A 128 14.48 -14.35 14.32
C HIS A 128 15.76 -15.12 14.54
N PRO A 129 16.71 -14.53 15.17
CA PRO A 129 17.94 -15.22 15.43
C PRO A 129 17.69 -16.54 16.07
N GLN A 130 16.71 -16.62 16.90
CA GLN A 130 16.47 -17.85 17.56
C GLN A 130 15.99 -18.90 16.62
N THR A 131 15.40 -18.53 15.53
CA THR A 131 14.91 -19.55 14.66
C THR A 131 16.06 -20.20 14.03
N THR A 132 17.07 -19.48 13.77
CA THR A 132 18.18 -20.10 13.13
C THR A 132 19.10 -20.61 14.12
N ASP A 133 19.21 -20.00 15.13
CA ASP A 133 20.18 -20.41 15.99
C ASP A 133 19.84 -21.41 16.86
N ILE A 134 18.83 -21.50 17.16
CA ILE A 134 18.41 -22.31 18.06
C ILE A 134 18.70 -23.53 17.78
N THR A 135 18.52 -23.65 16.78
CA THR A 135 18.74 -24.78 16.43
C THR A 135 19.98 -25.04 16.74
N SER A 136 20.43 -24.17 16.94
CA SER A 136 21.63 -24.36 17.33
C SER A 136 21.73 -24.98 18.50
#